data_2106eb99723801f404a63f57196efcf5
#
_entry.id   2106eb99723801f404a63f57196efcf5
#
_cell.length_a   1.000
_cell.length_b   1.000
_cell.length_c   1.000
_cell.angle_alpha   90.00
_cell.angle_beta   90.00
_cell.angle_gamma   90.00
#
_symmetry.space_group_name_H-M   'P 1'
#
loop_
_entity.id
_entity.type
_entity.pdbx_description
1 polymer ?
#
loop_
_entity_poly.entity_id
_entity_poly.type
_entity_poly.pdbx_seq_one_letter_code
_entity_poly.pdbx_strand_id
1 'polypeptide(L)'
;DGLKDAGIYDDSAIFFFSDHGDFAGDYGLTEKAQNTFEDCLTRVPLLIKPPKECGVEPGITDSMVELIDFYATAMDYAGVTPHRTQFGLSLKHVVEDRTQEHRAFVCCEGGRLPGEIHCDEYHGAGPEGPNRQFVYWPKMMAQTDDYAHAKGNMIRTKQWKYISRISGEDEFYDLEHDPEERINQIENSEYKVQ
;
A
#
# COMPACT_ATOMS: atom_id res chain seq x y z
N ASP A 1 23.46 12.15 -9.14
CA ASP A 1 24.44 11.47 -9.98
C ASP A 1 25.60 10.82 -9.21
N GLY A 2 25.62 10.87 -7.87
CA GLY A 2 26.68 10.31 -7.04
C GLY A 2 27.04 8.85 -7.32
N LEU A 3 26.08 7.98 -7.67
CA LEU A 3 26.37 6.59 -8.04
C LEU A 3 27.15 6.50 -9.37
N LYS A 4 26.87 7.38 -10.33
CA LYS A 4 27.60 7.44 -11.60
C LYS A 4 29.02 7.96 -11.38
N ASP A 5 29.14 9.01 -10.57
CA ASP A 5 30.45 9.61 -10.23
C ASP A 5 31.33 8.61 -9.47
N ALA A 6 30.71 7.76 -8.63
CA ALA A 6 31.40 6.67 -7.92
C ALA A 6 31.64 5.42 -8.79
N GLY A 7 31.16 5.36 -10.02
CA GLY A 7 31.33 4.22 -10.92
C GLY A 7 30.56 2.95 -10.55
N ILE A 8 29.57 3.05 -9.67
CA ILE A 8 28.77 1.90 -9.18
C ILE A 8 27.32 1.88 -9.66
N TYR A 9 26.92 2.85 -10.49
CA TYR A 9 25.54 2.94 -10.98
C TYR A 9 25.10 1.69 -11.76
N ASP A 10 25.96 1.16 -12.61
CA ASP A 10 25.63 0.02 -13.46
C ASP A 10 25.47 -1.27 -12.63
N ASP A 11 26.21 -1.41 -11.54
CA ASP A 11 26.19 -2.59 -10.66
C ASP A 11 25.12 -2.49 -9.55
N SER A 12 24.41 -1.35 -9.45
CA SER A 12 23.42 -1.12 -8.39
C SER A 12 22.02 -1.50 -8.83
N ALA A 13 21.26 -2.16 -7.95
CA ALA A 13 19.82 -2.17 -7.99
C ALA A 13 19.30 -0.90 -7.32
N ILE A 14 18.38 -0.17 -7.97
CA ILE A 14 17.80 1.08 -7.44
C ILE A 14 16.28 0.92 -7.39
N PHE A 15 15.71 1.22 -6.22
CA PHE A 15 14.28 1.18 -5.98
C PHE A 15 13.80 2.59 -5.66
N PHE A 16 12.70 3.00 -6.28
CA PHE A 16 12.00 4.23 -5.96
C PHE A 16 10.52 3.91 -5.76
N PHE A 17 9.99 4.18 -4.58
CA PHE A 17 8.61 3.94 -4.23
C PHE A 17 8.17 4.88 -3.10
N SER A 18 6.85 4.94 -2.85
CA SER A 18 6.27 5.58 -1.67
C SER A 18 5.78 4.50 -0.69
N ASP A 19 5.78 4.79 0.60
CA ASP A 19 5.22 3.93 1.65
C ASP A 19 3.68 3.90 1.61
N HIS A 20 3.05 5.01 1.25
CA HIS A 20 1.62 5.18 1.02
C HIS A 20 1.38 6.37 0.08
N GLY A 21 0.17 6.51 -0.41
CA GLY A 21 -0.30 7.68 -1.12
C GLY A 21 -0.92 8.72 -0.17
N ASP A 22 -1.65 9.66 -0.75
CA ASP A 22 -2.37 10.69 -0.02
C ASP A 22 -3.64 11.07 -0.78
N PHE A 23 -4.69 11.47 -0.09
CA PHE A 23 -5.92 11.92 -0.72
C PHE A 23 -5.73 13.19 -1.56
N ALA A 24 -4.95 14.13 -1.06
CA ALA A 24 -4.61 15.38 -1.77
C ALA A 24 -5.83 16.14 -2.34
N GLY A 25 -7.02 15.93 -1.80
CA GLY A 25 -8.30 16.48 -2.25
C GLY A 25 -9.28 15.45 -2.80
N ASP A 26 -8.84 14.26 -3.13
CA ASP A 26 -9.71 13.17 -3.55
C ASP A 26 -10.72 12.85 -2.44
N TYR A 27 -11.96 12.52 -2.82
CA TYR A 27 -13.09 12.28 -1.91
C TYR A 27 -13.38 13.45 -0.93
N GLY A 28 -12.84 14.65 -1.20
CA GLY A 28 -12.92 15.81 -0.29
C GLY A 28 -12.02 15.72 0.93
N LEU A 29 -11.08 14.79 0.94
CA LEU A 29 -10.13 14.56 2.03
C LEU A 29 -8.75 15.15 1.68
N THR A 30 -7.99 15.57 2.69
CA THR A 30 -6.71 16.27 2.50
C THR A 30 -5.50 15.48 2.93
N GLU A 31 -5.70 14.35 3.60
CA GLU A 31 -4.62 13.53 4.15
C GLU A 31 -5.06 12.07 4.28
N LYS A 32 -4.09 11.17 4.33
CA LYS A 32 -4.31 9.74 4.57
C LYS A 32 -5.05 9.47 5.88
N ALA A 33 -5.74 8.34 5.96
CA ALA A 33 -6.28 7.78 7.19
C ALA A 33 -5.85 6.30 7.35
N GLN A 34 -5.84 5.83 8.60
CA GLN A 34 -5.24 4.53 8.94
C GLN A 34 -6.00 3.31 8.41
N ASN A 35 -7.29 3.44 8.17
CA ASN A 35 -8.19 2.37 7.79
C ASN A 35 -8.93 2.63 6.47
N THR A 36 -8.31 3.41 5.60
CA THR A 36 -8.79 3.72 4.27
C THR A 36 -7.93 3.02 3.22
N PHE A 37 -8.55 2.49 2.18
CA PHE A 37 -7.91 1.56 1.25
C PHE A 37 -8.10 1.95 -0.23
N GLU A 38 -8.50 3.19 -0.49
CA GLU A 38 -8.66 3.74 -1.83
C GLU A 38 -7.34 3.68 -2.61
N ASP A 39 -7.42 3.50 -3.92
CA ASP A 39 -6.24 3.38 -4.78
C ASP A 39 -5.29 4.59 -4.68
N CYS A 40 -5.80 5.79 -4.41
CA CYS A 40 -4.96 6.98 -4.19
C CYS A 40 -4.03 6.85 -2.96
N LEU A 41 -4.36 5.95 -2.02
CA LEU A 41 -3.55 5.66 -0.83
C LEU A 41 -2.72 4.39 -0.97
N THR A 42 -3.28 3.34 -1.57
CA THR A 42 -2.68 2.01 -1.55
C THR A 42 -1.92 1.67 -2.83
N ARG A 43 -2.26 2.31 -3.96
CA ARG A 43 -1.58 2.12 -5.24
C ARG A 43 -0.50 3.17 -5.45
N VAL A 44 0.67 2.93 -4.89
CA VAL A 44 1.82 3.84 -4.95
C VAL A 44 2.73 3.54 -6.14
N PRO A 45 3.51 4.52 -6.62
CA PRO A 45 4.52 4.28 -7.64
C PRO A 45 5.59 3.32 -7.14
N LEU A 46 6.02 2.40 -8.00
CA LEU A 46 7.17 1.54 -7.78
C LEU A 46 8.01 1.49 -9.06
N LEU A 47 9.25 1.96 -8.97
CA LEU A 47 10.22 1.88 -10.05
C LEU A 47 11.42 1.05 -9.60
N ILE A 48 11.84 0.12 -10.43
CA ILE A 48 13.00 -0.74 -10.18
C ILE A 48 13.97 -0.60 -11.35
N LYS A 49 15.19 -0.17 -11.06
CA LYS A 49 16.32 -0.27 -12.00
C LYS A 49 17.20 -1.42 -11.52
N PRO A 50 17.22 -2.56 -12.21
CA PRO A 50 18.12 -3.66 -11.87
C PRO A 50 19.58 -3.34 -12.21
N PRO A 51 20.55 -4.13 -11.75
CA PRO A 51 21.91 -4.09 -12.26
C PRO A 51 21.92 -4.26 -13.79
N LYS A 52 22.86 -3.59 -14.47
CA LYS A 52 22.95 -3.60 -15.93
C LYS A 52 23.20 -4.99 -16.53
N GLU A 53 23.89 -5.84 -15.79
CA GLU A 53 24.14 -7.22 -16.18
C GLU A 53 22.85 -8.06 -16.38
N CYS A 54 21.73 -7.65 -15.77
CA CYS A 54 20.42 -8.30 -15.97
C CYS A 54 19.89 -8.10 -17.40
N GLY A 55 20.42 -7.17 -18.17
CA GLY A 55 20.06 -6.95 -19.58
C GLY A 55 18.59 -6.53 -19.81
N VAL A 56 17.96 -5.92 -18.80
CA VAL A 56 16.54 -5.57 -18.84
C VAL A 56 16.33 -4.26 -19.58
N GLU A 57 15.44 -4.29 -20.59
CA GLU A 57 14.98 -3.08 -21.27
C GLU A 57 13.89 -2.35 -20.45
N PRO A 58 13.93 -1.00 -20.41
CA PRO A 58 12.92 -0.21 -19.71
C PRO A 58 11.50 -0.50 -20.21
N GLY A 59 10.54 -0.52 -19.28
CA GLY A 59 9.13 -0.70 -19.64
C GLY A 59 8.23 -0.72 -18.41
N ILE A 60 6.93 -0.96 -18.65
CA ILE A 60 5.88 -0.97 -17.64
C ILE A 60 5.26 -2.37 -17.61
N THR A 61 4.90 -2.82 -16.42
CA THR A 61 4.07 -4.00 -16.21
C THR A 61 2.85 -3.60 -15.35
N ASP A 62 1.76 -4.30 -15.51
CA ASP A 62 0.54 -4.20 -14.70
C ASP A 62 0.40 -5.36 -13.71
N SER A 63 1.46 -6.10 -13.50
CA SER A 63 1.52 -7.20 -12.54
C SER A 63 1.22 -6.70 -11.12
N MET A 64 0.38 -7.45 -10.41
CA MET A 64 0.00 -7.12 -9.02
C MET A 64 1.19 -7.37 -8.09
N VAL A 65 1.59 -6.34 -7.33
CA VAL A 65 2.74 -6.39 -6.42
C VAL A 65 2.41 -5.72 -5.08
N GLU A 66 3.14 -6.07 -4.04
CA GLU A 66 3.01 -5.47 -2.70
C GLU A 66 4.33 -4.87 -2.24
N LEU A 67 4.31 -3.86 -1.38
CA LEU A 67 5.54 -3.24 -0.85
C LEU A 67 6.39 -4.23 -0.04
N ILE A 68 5.78 -5.25 0.55
CA ILE A 68 6.54 -6.28 1.26
C ILE A 68 7.48 -7.07 0.32
N ASP A 69 7.22 -7.05 -0.99
CA ASP A 69 8.05 -7.70 -2.00
C ASP A 69 9.40 -7.00 -2.20
N PHE A 70 9.50 -5.72 -1.78
CA PHE A 70 10.75 -4.97 -1.83
C PHE A 70 11.89 -5.68 -1.10
N TYR A 71 11.64 -6.14 0.14
CA TYR A 71 12.68 -6.80 0.92
C TYR A 71 13.17 -8.07 0.23
N ALA A 72 12.26 -8.94 -0.22
CA ALA A 72 12.60 -10.17 -0.92
C ALA A 72 13.39 -9.89 -2.21
N THR A 73 12.98 -8.86 -2.96
CA THR A 73 13.64 -8.45 -4.20
C THR A 73 15.04 -7.90 -3.96
N ALA A 74 15.20 -7.05 -2.93
CA ALA A 74 16.49 -6.49 -2.58
C ALA A 74 17.49 -7.57 -2.15
N MET A 75 17.04 -8.54 -1.34
CA MET A 75 17.87 -9.68 -0.92
C MET A 75 18.26 -10.56 -2.10
N ASP A 76 17.34 -10.78 -3.04
CA ASP A 76 17.60 -11.59 -4.25
C ASP A 76 18.65 -10.92 -5.15
N TYR A 77 18.56 -9.61 -5.42
CA TYR A 77 19.59 -8.88 -6.14
C TYR A 77 20.95 -8.86 -5.40
N ALA A 78 20.92 -8.83 -4.07
CA ALA A 78 22.14 -8.89 -3.26
C ALA A 78 22.74 -10.30 -3.15
N GLY A 79 22.07 -11.35 -3.64
CA GLY A 79 22.50 -12.74 -3.48
C GLY A 79 22.49 -13.22 -2.02
N VAL A 80 21.65 -12.64 -1.18
CA VAL A 80 21.60 -12.91 0.27
C VAL A 80 20.32 -13.69 0.61
N THR A 81 20.48 -14.79 1.33
CA THR A 81 19.33 -15.55 1.85
C THR A 81 18.80 -14.90 3.13
N PRO A 82 17.47 -14.58 3.21
CA PRO A 82 16.88 -14.04 4.42
C PRO A 82 17.05 -14.99 5.62
N HIS A 83 17.40 -14.43 6.78
CA HIS A 83 17.58 -15.21 8.02
C HIS A 83 16.26 -15.46 8.76
N ARG A 84 15.19 -14.73 8.40
CA ARG A 84 13.89 -14.80 9.06
C ARG A 84 12.80 -15.09 8.04
N THR A 85 11.70 -15.66 8.52
CA THR A 85 10.49 -15.79 7.71
C THR A 85 10.05 -14.40 7.25
N GLN A 86 9.76 -14.27 5.98
CA GLN A 86 9.23 -13.09 5.35
C GLN A 86 8.14 -13.52 4.35
N PHE A 87 7.18 -12.66 4.06
CA PHE A 87 6.01 -12.98 3.24
C PHE A 87 6.07 -12.35 1.84
N GLY A 88 7.04 -11.47 1.61
CA GLY A 88 7.27 -10.89 0.29
C GLY A 88 7.85 -11.92 -0.68
N LEU A 89 7.59 -11.73 -1.95
CA LEU A 89 8.11 -12.53 -3.05
C LEU A 89 9.04 -11.66 -3.91
N SER A 90 10.13 -12.23 -4.42
CA SER A 90 11.03 -11.47 -5.28
C SER A 90 10.34 -11.06 -6.59
N LEU A 91 10.46 -9.79 -6.95
CA LEU A 91 9.96 -9.21 -8.20
C LEU A 91 10.94 -9.41 -9.38
N LYS A 92 12.07 -10.09 -9.17
CA LYS A 92 13.12 -10.22 -10.17
C LYS A 92 12.60 -10.80 -11.48
N HIS A 93 11.78 -11.86 -11.42
CA HIS A 93 11.19 -12.47 -12.61
C HIS A 93 10.29 -11.52 -13.40
N VAL A 94 9.50 -10.66 -12.74
CA VAL A 94 8.64 -9.66 -13.39
C VAL A 94 9.49 -8.53 -13.97
N VAL A 95 10.58 -8.16 -13.33
CA VAL A 95 11.53 -7.16 -13.85
C VAL A 95 12.24 -7.68 -15.09
N GLU A 96 12.63 -8.95 -15.12
CA GLU A 96 13.30 -9.61 -16.25
C GLU A 96 12.31 -9.90 -17.40
N ASP A 97 11.07 -10.28 -17.09
CA ASP A 97 10.02 -10.52 -18.08
C ASP A 97 8.70 -9.88 -17.63
N ARG A 98 8.35 -8.74 -18.20
CA ARG A 98 7.16 -7.94 -17.90
C ARG A 98 5.83 -8.60 -18.24
N THR A 99 5.85 -9.70 -18.96
CA THR A 99 4.64 -10.46 -19.33
C THR A 99 4.24 -11.45 -18.23
N GLN A 100 5.12 -11.65 -17.25
CA GLN A 100 4.86 -12.55 -16.14
C GLN A 100 3.92 -11.91 -15.10
N GLU A 101 3.02 -12.72 -14.58
CA GLU A 101 2.19 -12.35 -13.45
C GLU A 101 2.91 -12.72 -12.14
N HIS A 102 2.77 -11.87 -11.13
CA HIS A 102 3.40 -12.08 -9.83
C HIS A 102 2.39 -12.58 -8.79
N ARG A 103 1.27 -11.88 -8.67
CA ARG A 103 0.20 -12.20 -7.72
C ARG A 103 -1.16 -12.14 -8.42
N ALA A 104 -2.07 -13.06 -8.06
CA ALA A 104 -3.46 -12.99 -8.51
C ALA A 104 -4.24 -11.88 -7.78
N PHE A 105 -3.82 -11.54 -6.57
CA PHE A 105 -4.39 -10.49 -5.73
C PHE A 105 -3.32 -9.89 -4.81
N VAL A 106 -3.61 -8.72 -4.27
CA VAL A 106 -2.82 -8.04 -3.24
C VAL A 106 -3.67 -7.76 -2.02
N CYS A 107 -3.02 -7.63 -0.86
CA CYS A 107 -3.67 -7.35 0.40
C CYS A 107 -3.10 -6.08 1.04
N CYS A 108 -3.94 -5.42 1.81
CA CYS A 108 -3.55 -4.32 2.69
C CYS A 108 -4.33 -4.42 4.01
N GLU A 109 -3.68 -4.07 5.09
CA GLU A 109 -4.27 -4.05 6.42
C GLU A 109 -4.07 -2.66 7.03
N GLY A 110 -5.10 -2.11 7.64
CA GLY A 110 -5.06 -0.80 8.28
C GLY A 110 -5.94 -0.72 9.50
N GLY A 111 -5.85 0.41 10.20
CA GLY A 111 -6.59 0.62 11.44
C GLY A 111 -6.03 -0.14 12.64
N ARG A 112 -6.79 -0.14 13.72
CA ARG A 112 -6.40 -0.75 15.01
C ARG A 112 -7.52 -1.55 15.64
N LEU A 113 -7.17 -2.45 16.53
CA LEU A 113 -8.14 -3.11 17.39
C LEU A 113 -8.58 -2.16 18.52
N PRO A 114 -9.83 -2.29 19.04
CA PRO A 114 -10.26 -1.53 20.18
C PRO A 114 -9.28 -1.66 21.35
N GLY A 115 -8.89 -0.52 21.94
CA GLY A 115 -7.94 -0.48 23.05
C GLY A 115 -6.44 -0.46 22.69
N GLU A 116 -6.08 -0.57 21.41
CA GLU A 116 -4.71 -0.35 20.95
C GLU A 116 -4.42 1.15 20.88
N ILE A 117 -3.57 1.67 21.74
CA ILE A 117 -3.29 3.12 21.87
C ILE A 117 -1.90 3.53 21.36
N HIS A 118 -0.98 2.59 21.15
CA HIS A 118 0.42 2.92 20.83
C HIS A 118 0.66 3.29 19.36
N CYS A 119 -0.35 3.16 18.54
CA CYS A 119 -0.25 3.45 17.09
C CYS A 119 -0.99 4.73 16.72
N ASP A 120 -1.46 5.53 17.69
CA ASP A 120 -2.20 6.75 17.41
C ASP A 120 -1.36 8.03 17.57
N GLU A 121 -1.71 9.03 16.78
CA GLU A 121 -1.05 10.34 16.82
C GLU A 121 -1.44 11.15 18.07
N TYR A 122 -2.59 10.85 18.67
CA TYR A 122 -3.05 11.50 19.90
C TYR A 122 -2.05 11.29 21.03
N HIS A 123 -1.59 10.06 21.22
CA HIS A 123 -0.59 9.71 22.22
C HIS A 123 0.83 10.12 21.81
N GLY A 124 1.06 10.31 20.51
CA GLY A 124 2.30 10.81 19.93
C GLY A 124 2.52 12.32 20.07
N ALA A 125 1.51 13.07 20.50
CA ALA A 125 1.56 14.54 20.58
C ALA A 125 2.44 15.09 21.73
N GLY A 126 3.08 14.22 22.50
CA GLY A 126 3.96 14.59 23.60
C GLY A 126 3.22 14.79 24.95
N PRO A 127 3.94 15.20 26.01
CA PRO A 127 3.41 15.23 27.39
C PRO A 127 2.26 16.22 27.62
N GLU A 128 2.13 17.23 26.74
CA GLU A 128 1.04 18.22 26.84
C GLU A 128 -0.24 17.75 26.13
N GLY A 129 -0.17 16.62 25.42
CA GLY A 129 -1.27 16.09 24.63
C GLY A 129 -1.60 16.95 23.41
N PRO A 130 -2.57 16.53 22.60
CA PRO A 130 -3.01 17.28 21.44
C PRO A 130 -3.77 18.56 21.83
N ASN A 131 -3.60 19.61 21.06
CA ASN A 131 -4.33 20.86 21.24
C ASN A 131 -4.83 21.39 19.89
N ARG A 132 -5.79 22.33 19.92
CA ARG A 132 -6.42 22.89 18.71
C ARG A 132 -5.49 23.66 17.77
N GLN A 133 -4.28 23.93 18.19
CA GLN A 133 -3.28 24.61 17.36
C GLN A 133 -2.47 23.64 16.51
N PHE A 134 -2.57 22.33 16.77
CA PHE A 134 -1.97 21.33 15.90
C PHE A 134 -2.68 21.28 14.55
N VAL A 135 -1.89 21.25 13.50
CA VAL A 135 -2.39 21.15 12.10
C VAL A 135 -3.29 19.94 11.92
N TYR A 136 -2.97 18.84 12.59
CA TYR A 136 -3.70 17.57 12.54
C TYR A 136 -4.78 17.41 13.61
N TRP A 137 -5.20 18.49 14.25
CA TRP A 137 -6.19 18.43 15.31
C TRP A 137 -7.48 17.66 14.95
N PRO A 138 -8.12 17.87 13.77
CA PRO A 138 -9.32 17.11 13.40
C PRO A 138 -9.05 15.60 13.32
N LYS A 139 -7.90 15.19 12.78
CA LYS A 139 -7.50 13.80 12.69
C LYS A 139 -7.22 13.20 14.08
N MET A 140 -6.55 13.94 14.94
CA MET A 140 -6.33 13.54 16.33
C MET A 140 -7.63 13.35 17.10
N MET A 141 -8.62 14.22 16.87
CA MET A 141 -9.95 14.07 17.46
C MET A 141 -10.67 12.84 16.94
N ALA A 142 -10.57 12.55 15.65
CA ALA A 142 -11.14 11.33 15.08
C ALA A 142 -10.54 10.07 15.71
N GLN A 143 -9.29 10.10 16.16
CA GLN A 143 -8.64 8.97 16.84
C GLN A 143 -9.21 8.65 18.24
N THR A 144 -10.03 9.51 18.79
CA THR A 144 -10.80 9.21 20.02
C THR A 144 -12.04 8.37 19.76
N ASP A 145 -12.40 8.17 18.49
CA ASP A 145 -13.50 7.34 18.05
C ASP A 145 -12.97 5.99 17.52
N ASP A 146 -13.25 4.91 18.22
CA ASP A 146 -12.80 3.57 17.83
C ASP A 146 -13.36 3.13 16.48
N TYR A 147 -14.51 3.66 16.05
CA TYR A 147 -15.07 3.40 14.71
C TYR A 147 -14.24 4.04 13.59
N ALA A 148 -13.79 5.27 13.80
CA ALA A 148 -13.00 6.00 12.81
C ALA A 148 -11.64 5.36 12.52
N HIS A 149 -11.17 4.48 13.41
CA HIS A 149 -9.86 3.80 13.30
C HIS A 149 -9.95 2.29 13.42
N ALA A 150 -11.16 1.73 13.34
CA ALA A 150 -11.37 0.31 13.42
C ALA A 150 -10.59 -0.43 12.32
N LYS A 151 -10.03 -1.59 12.68
CA LYS A 151 -9.25 -2.41 11.77
C LYS A 151 -10.08 -2.83 10.56
N GLY A 152 -9.45 -2.73 9.39
CA GLY A 152 -9.95 -3.25 8.13
C GLY A 152 -8.87 -4.05 7.40
N ASN A 153 -9.32 -4.95 6.55
CA ASN A 153 -8.47 -5.74 5.68
C ASN A 153 -9.00 -5.63 4.26
N MET A 154 -8.14 -5.28 3.34
CA MET A 154 -8.44 -5.18 1.93
C MET A 154 -7.80 -6.31 1.16
N ILE A 155 -8.55 -6.88 0.23
CA ILE A 155 -8.05 -7.73 -0.85
C ILE A 155 -8.46 -7.11 -2.18
N ARG A 156 -7.52 -7.04 -3.12
CA ARG A 156 -7.73 -6.43 -4.43
C ARG A 156 -7.18 -7.32 -5.55
N THR A 157 -7.97 -7.46 -6.60
CA THR A 157 -7.56 -8.00 -7.90
C THR A 157 -7.48 -6.88 -8.94
N LYS A 158 -7.24 -7.20 -10.21
CA LYS A 158 -7.35 -6.22 -11.30
C LYS A 158 -8.78 -5.75 -11.55
N GLN A 159 -9.79 -6.60 -11.21
CA GLN A 159 -11.21 -6.35 -11.53
C GLN A 159 -12.03 -5.86 -10.35
N TRP A 160 -11.68 -6.22 -9.12
CA TRP A 160 -12.47 -5.90 -7.95
C TRP A 160 -11.63 -5.68 -6.71
N LYS A 161 -12.21 -5.01 -5.73
CA LYS A 161 -11.68 -4.78 -4.39
C LYS A 161 -12.75 -5.15 -3.36
N TYR A 162 -12.36 -5.86 -2.32
CA TYR A 162 -13.19 -6.15 -1.15
C TYR A 162 -12.47 -5.68 0.10
N ILE A 163 -13.21 -5.00 0.97
CA ILE A 163 -12.71 -4.52 2.26
C ILE A 163 -13.60 -5.09 3.35
N SER A 164 -13.02 -5.89 4.23
CA SER A 164 -13.68 -6.36 5.44
C SER A 164 -13.34 -5.46 6.61
N ARG A 165 -14.35 -5.05 7.36
CA ARG A 165 -14.23 -4.19 8.52
C ARG A 165 -14.72 -4.88 9.79
N ILE A 166 -13.98 -4.77 10.88
CA ILE A 166 -14.44 -5.26 12.19
C ILE A 166 -15.52 -4.38 12.81
N SER A 167 -15.64 -3.14 12.33
CA SER A 167 -16.67 -2.17 12.72
C SER A 167 -17.14 -1.43 11.48
N GLY A 168 -18.44 -1.31 11.27
CA GLY A 168 -19.01 -0.70 10.07
C GLY A 168 -19.41 -1.73 9.03
N GLU A 169 -19.67 -1.27 7.83
CA GLU A 169 -20.06 -2.11 6.70
C GLU A 169 -18.84 -2.54 5.91
N ASP A 170 -18.86 -3.77 5.43
CA ASP A 170 -17.91 -4.24 4.43
C ASP A 170 -18.11 -3.50 3.10
N GLU A 171 -17.08 -3.47 2.28
CA GLU A 171 -17.13 -2.76 1.02
C GLU A 171 -16.73 -3.68 -0.14
N PHE A 172 -17.40 -3.51 -1.27
CA PHE A 172 -17.06 -4.18 -2.51
C PHE A 172 -17.13 -3.20 -3.68
N TYR A 173 -16.06 -3.15 -4.48
CA TYR A 173 -15.95 -2.28 -5.63
C TYR A 173 -15.63 -3.07 -6.90
N ASP A 174 -16.39 -2.80 -7.96
CA ASP A 174 -16.12 -3.29 -9.30
C ASP A 174 -15.21 -2.30 -10.03
N LEU A 175 -13.92 -2.57 -10.06
CA LEU A 175 -12.90 -1.68 -10.60
C LEU A 175 -12.91 -1.58 -12.14
N GLU A 176 -13.62 -2.48 -12.82
CA GLU A 176 -13.79 -2.39 -14.27
C GLU A 176 -14.82 -1.32 -14.67
N HIS A 177 -15.87 -1.13 -13.86
CA HIS A 177 -16.95 -0.18 -14.10
C HIS A 177 -16.87 1.07 -13.24
N ASP A 178 -16.22 0.98 -12.08
CA ASP A 178 -16.02 2.06 -11.12
C ASP A 178 -14.56 2.10 -10.62
N PRO A 179 -13.60 2.48 -11.48
CA PRO A 179 -12.18 2.52 -11.13
C PRO A 179 -11.85 3.60 -10.07
N GLU A 180 -12.79 4.50 -9.77
CA GLU A 180 -12.65 5.53 -8.75
C GLU A 180 -13.30 5.14 -7.42
N GLU A 181 -13.81 3.90 -7.29
CA GLU A 181 -14.31 3.33 -6.04
C GLU A 181 -15.39 4.20 -5.36
N ARG A 182 -16.32 4.73 -6.17
CA ARG A 182 -17.35 5.68 -5.69
C ARG A 182 -18.62 5.01 -5.19
N ILE A 183 -18.85 3.78 -5.60
CA ILE A 183 -20.12 3.08 -5.34
C ILE A 183 -19.83 1.74 -4.68
N ASN A 184 -20.10 1.67 -3.37
CA ASN A 184 -20.05 0.40 -2.64
C ASN A 184 -21.12 -0.55 -3.13
N GLN A 185 -20.73 -1.68 -3.72
CA GLN A 185 -21.61 -2.69 -4.30
C GLN A 185 -21.93 -3.84 -3.33
N ILE A 186 -21.55 -3.75 -2.05
CA ILE A 186 -21.65 -4.88 -1.10
C ILE A 186 -23.08 -5.40 -0.97
N GLU A 187 -24.09 -4.53 -1.08
CA GLU A 187 -25.51 -4.90 -1.02
C GLU A 187 -26.10 -5.27 -2.39
N ASN A 188 -25.38 -5.08 -3.47
CA ASN A 188 -25.85 -5.40 -4.81
C ASN A 188 -25.89 -6.93 -5.02
N SER A 189 -27.11 -7.45 -5.25
CA SER A 189 -27.35 -8.89 -5.41
C SER A 189 -26.67 -9.52 -6.63
N GLU A 190 -26.29 -8.72 -7.62
CA GLU A 190 -25.57 -9.19 -8.80
C GLU A 190 -24.15 -9.67 -8.47
N TYR A 191 -23.54 -9.11 -7.43
CA TYR A 191 -22.20 -9.48 -6.95
C TYR A 191 -22.21 -10.45 -5.76
N LYS A 192 -23.39 -10.77 -5.20
CA LYS A 192 -23.48 -11.78 -4.13
C LYS A 192 -23.17 -13.15 -4.70
N VAL A 193 -21.96 -13.64 -4.41
CA VAL A 193 -21.57 -15.01 -4.76
C VAL A 193 -22.47 -15.98 -4.01
N GLN A 194 -22.97 -16.96 -4.72
CA GLN A 194 -23.72 -18.08 -4.16
C GLN A 194 -22.84 -18.99 -3.31
#